data_47db47cd28d0da71b4f60bd0b553274c
#
_entry.id   47db47cd28d0da71b4f60bd0b553274c
#
_cell.length_a   1.000
_cell.length_b   1.000
_cell.length_c   1.000
_cell.angle_alpha   90.00
_cell.angle_beta   90.00
_cell.angle_gamma   90.00
#
_symmetry.space_group_name_H-M   'P 1'
#
loop_
_entity.id
_entity.type
_entity.pdbx_description
1 polymer ?
#
loop_
_entity_poly.entity_id
_entity_poly.type
_entity_poly.pdbx_seq_one_letter_code
_entity_poly.pdbx_strand_id
1 'polypeptide(L)'
;RERTKGVFSDVALWKFTRLSVAADGQPERVMAQMVSSNYFSVLGVGAARGRVFIPAEDVGELAHPVAVISHAAWQRRFGGVPDVVGKSIIVNGASYTVIGVTPREFRGTLPLITPELWVPLMQLAQLEPLGAESMRERDENSSSLIARLAPGVTMERARARVRALEGELRVDFPGFYQRSGITLVPQKDAGIHPMFRSAQVGLTGVVMAVVLMLLLIACVNVANLFLARAQDRWREMAVRLSIGARRGVLVRQLMTESLVFALAAGACGIVVAWWTVSLANRVTLPMDLDFSPDLRLSAPVLLFALGVTICTGFLFGLVPALQATRPALIPSLKGEAPAGGSRSRLSRVLVVA
;
A
#
# COMPACT_ATOMS: atom_id res chain seq x y z
N ARG A 1 -25.17 -7.30 -18.18
CA ARG A 1 -25.81 -6.01 -17.86
C ARG A 1 -27.32 -6.17 -17.64
N GLU A 2 -28.08 -6.82 -18.52
CA GLU A 2 -29.54 -6.94 -18.39
C GLU A 2 -29.98 -7.65 -17.11
N ARG A 3 -29.37 -8.79 -16.80
CA ARG A 3 -29.68 -9.59 -15.59
C ARG A 3 -29.30 -8.93 -14.26
N THR A 4 -28.58 -7.81 -14.29
CA THR A 4 -28.09 -7.10 -13.09
C THR A 4 -28.73 -5.73 -12.92
N LYS A 5 -29.67 -5.34 -13.77
CA LYS A 5 -30.44 -4.07 -13.67
C LYS A 5 -31.08 -3.92 -12.30
N GLY A 6 -31.03 -2.74 -11.75
CA GLY A 6 -31.58 -2.41 -10.42
C GLY A 6 -30.67 -2.69 -9.22
N VAL A 7 -29.56 -3.40 -9.42
CA VAL A 7 -28.53 -3.60 -8.37
C VAL A 7 -27.23 -2.89 -8.73
N PHE A 8 -26.82 -2.95 -9.99
CA PHE A 8 -25.68 -2.18 -10.49
C PHE A 8 -26.18 -1.12 -11.48
N SER A 9 -25.66 0.08 -11.33
CA SER A 9 -25.92 1.15 -12.31
C SER A 9 -25.23 0.87 -13.61
N ASP A 10 -24.03 0.32 -13.56
CA ASP A 10 -23.30 -0.16 -14.74
C ASP A 10 -22.20 -1.16 -14.36
N VAL A 11 -21.75 -1.94 -15.37
CA VAL A 11 -20.72 -2.99 -15.24
C VAL A 11 -19.76 -2.87 -16.41
N ALA A 12 -18.47 -2.79 -16.12
CA ALA A 12 -17.40 -2.77 -17.12
C ALA A 12 -16.53 -4.02 -17.02
N LEU A 13 -16.02 -4.45 -18.17
CA LEU A 13 -15.00 -5.49 -18.29
C LEU A 13 -13.63 -4.85 -18.41
N TRP A 14 -12.63 -5.55 -17.86
CA TRP A 14 -11.24 -5.20 -18.07
C TRP A 14 -10.35 -6.46 -17.98
N LYS A 15 -9.23 -6.41 -18.69
CA LYS A 15 -8.21 -7.45 -18.71
C LYS A 15 -6.84 -6.79 -18.74
N PHE A 16 -5.88 -7.29 -17.95
CA PHE A 16 -4.49 -6.92 -18.12
C PHE A 16 -3.86 -7.67 -19.28
N THR A 17 -3.01 -6.96 -20.02
CA THR A 17 -2.21 -7.55 -21.07
C THR A 17 -0.87 -6.83 -21.17
N ARG A 18 0.11 -7.45 -21.81
CA ARG A 18 1.39 -6.83 -22.13
C ARG A 18 1.43 -6.54 -23.61
N LEU A 19 1.61 -5.28 -23.96
CA LEU A 19 1.65 -4.83 -25.34
C LEU A 19 3.02 -4.24 -25.65
N SER A 20 3.49 -4.44 -26.88
CA SER A 20 4.65 -3.77 -27.41
C SER A 20 4.22 -2.40 -27.96
N VAL A 21 4.76 -1.32 -27.41
CA VAL A 21 4.38 0.06 -27.78
C VAL A 21 5.59 0.82 -28.29
N ALA A 22 5.48 1.37 -29.49
CA ALA A 22 6.45 2.32 -30.05
C ALA A 22 5.74 3.64 -30.37
N ALA A 23 6.29 4.76 -29.88
CA ALA A 23 5.84 6.12 -30.25
C ALA A 23 6.77 6.70 -31.32
N ASP A 24 8.02 7.01 -30.95
CA ASP A 24 9.04 7.55 -31.86
C ASP A 24 10.40 6.83 -31.67
N GLY A 25 10.40 5.58 -31.22
CA GLY A 25 11.63 4.87 -30.88
C GLY A 25 11.52 3.35 -30.96
N GLN A 26 12.40 2.67 -30.22
CA GLN A 26 12.39 1.22 -30.10
C GLN A 26 11.09 0.76 -29.42
N PRO A 27 10.47 -0.35 -29.88
CA PRO A 27 9.30 -0.91 -29.24
C PRO A 27 9.65 -1.42 -27.81
N GLU A 28 8.87 -0.99 -26.84
CA GLU A 28 8.98 -1.44 -25.45
C GLU A 28 7.73 -2.21 -25.04
N ARG A 29 7.92 -3.27 -24.24
CA ARG A 29 6.82 -3.99 -23.64
C ARG A 29 6.31 -3.26 -22.42
N VAL A 30 5.01 -2.96 -22.39
CA VAL A 30 4.35 -2.20 -21.33
C VAL A 30 3.13 -2.94 -20.83
N MET A 31 2.77 -2.65 -19.58
CA MET A 31 1.49 -3.09 -19.03
C MET A 31 0.36 -2.24 -19.59
N ALA A 32 -0.64 -2.89 -20.15
CA ALA A 32 -1.84 -2.27 -20.70
C ALA A 32 -3.09 -2.89 -20.10
N GLN A 33 -4.21 -2.20 -20.23
CA GLN A 33 -5.52 -2.76 -19.95
C GLN A 33 -6.38 -2.71 -21.20
N MET A 34 -6.99 -3.84 -21.53
CA MET A 34 -8.11 -3.90 -22.46
C MET A 34 -9.39 -3.71 -21.68
N VAL A 35 -10.23 -2.78 -22.10
CA VAL A 35 -11.41 -2.38 -21.32
C VAL A 35 -12.63 -2.22 -22.21
N SER A 36 -13.82 -2.46 -21.66
CA SER A 36 -15.07 -2.05 -22.31
C SER A 36 -15.18 -0.51 -22.33
N SER A 37 -15.88 0.05 -23.31
CA SER A 37 -15.98 1.51 -23.54
C SER A 37 -16.48 2.29 -22.32
N ASN A 38 -17.32 1.68 -21.49
CA ASN A 38 -17.86 2.29 -20.28
C ASN A 38 -16.95 2.20 -19.04
N TYR A 39 -15.74 1.63 -19.17
CA TYR A 39 -14.83 1.43 -18.03
C TYR A 39 -14.54 2.73 -17.25
N PHE A 40 -14.16 3.78 -17.93
CA PHE A 40 -13.87 5.07 -17.30
C PHE A 40 -15.13 5.70 -16.69
N SER A 41 -16.28 5.57 -17.35
CA SER A 41 -17.57 6.05 -16.84
C SER A 41 -17.98 5.32 -15.56
N VAL A 42 -17.84 3.99 -15.51
CA VAL A 42 -18.09 3.18 -14.31
C VAL A 42 -17.20 3.63 -13.15
N LEU A 43 -15.95 3.98 -13.43
CA LEU A 43 -15.02 4.49 -12.42
C LEU A 43 -15.28 5.97 -12.06
N GLY A 44 -16.02 6.72 -12.88
CA GLY A 44 -16.20 8.15 -12.71
C GLY A 44 -14.95 8.96 -13.04
N VAL A 45 -14.12 8.47 -13.95
CA VAL A 45 -12.85 9.08 -14.37
C VAL A 45 -13.02 9.70 -15.76
N GLY A 46 -12.74 10.99 -15.86
CA GLY A 46 -12.64 11.68 -17.15
C GLY A 46 -11.22 11.70 -17.67
N ALA A 47 -11.03 12.22 -18.89
CA ALA A 47 -9.71 12.50 -19.45
C ALA A 47 -9.19 13.87 -18.95
N ALA A 48 -7.90 13.97 -18.64
CA ALA A 48 -7.22 15.24 -18.39
C ALA A 48 -7.00 16.03 -19.70
N ARG A 49 -6.83 15.29 -20.80
CA ARG A 49 -6.75 15.83 -22.18
C ARG A 49 -7.50 14.90 -23.11
N GLY A 50 -8.14 15.47 -24.14
CA GLY A 50 -8.93 14.70 -25.09
C GLY A 50 -10.17 14.11 -24.47
N ARG A 51 -10.46 12.83 -24.78
CA ARG A 51 -11.63 12.10 -24.29
C ARG A 51 -11.29 10.68 -23.86
N VAL A 52 -12.19 10.05 -23.12
CA VAL A 52 -12.18 8.61 -22.86
C VAL A 52 -13.01 7.87 -23.92
N PHE A 53 -13.09 6.55 -23.83
CA PHE A 53 -13.86 5.73 -24.75
C PHE A 53 -15.36 6.04 -24.73
N ILE A 54 -15.99 5.84 -25.89
CA ILE A 54 -17.44 6.02 -26.11
C ILE A 54 -18.06 4.67 -26.54
N PRO A 55 -19.38 4.47 -26.38
CA PRO A 55 -20.03 3.20 -26.72
C PRO A 55 -19.81 2.70 -28.16
N ALA A 56 -19.59 3.59 -29.11
CA ALA A 56 -19.30 3.21 -30.49
C ALA A 56 -18.02 2.38 -30.62
N GLU A 57 -17.06 2.52 -29.70
CA GLU A 57 -15.80 1.77 -29.72
C GLU A 57 -15.89 0.34 -29.18
N ASP A 58 -17.07 -0.04 -28.63
CA ASP A 58 -17.43 -1.44 -28.31
C ASP A 58 -18.16 -2.16 -29.48
N VAL A 59 -18.28 -1.51 -30.64
CA VAL A 59 -19.01 -2.06 -31.78
C VAL A 59 -18.04 -2.37 -32.92
N GLY A 60 -18.09 -3.61 -33.40
CA GLY A 60 -17.23 -4.09 -34.48
C GLY A 60 -15.83 -4.51 -34.00
N GLU A 61 -15.48 -5.76 -34.29
CA GLU A 61 -14.14 -6.27 -34.08
C GLU A 61 -13.14 -5.43 -34.90
N LEU A 62 -12.07 -4.94 -34.25
CA LEU A 62 -10.97 -4.17 -34.87
C LEU A 62 -11.37 -2.83 -35.52
N ALA A 63 -12.61 -2.38 -35.35
CA ALA A 63 -13.12 -1.19 -36.03
C ALA A 63 -12.50 0.13 -35.54
N HIS A 64 -12.08 0.18 -34.27
CA HIS A 64 -11.66 1.43 -33.64
C HIS A 64 -10.29 1.28 -32.94
N PRO A 65 -9.17 1.37 -33.69
CA PRO A 65 -7.81 1.31 -33.13
C PRO A 65 -7.45 2.61 -32.41
N VAL A 66 -7.98 2.80 -31.22
CA VAL A 66 -7.78 3.98 -30.40
C VAL A 66 -7.18 3.61 -29.03
N ALA A 67 -6.45 4.55 -28.42
CA ALA A 67 -5.83 4.35 -27.13
C ALA A 67 -6.01 5.57 -26.23
N VAL A 68 -6.21 5.33 -24.94
CA VAL A 68 -6.07 6.32 -23.87
C VAL A 68 -4.76 6.01 -23.15
N ILE A 69 -3.89 7.00 -22.96
CA ILE A 69 -2.59 6.82 -22.30
C ILE A 69 -2.60 7.36 -20.87
N SER A 70 -1.75 6.81 -20.02
CA SER A 70 -1.57 7.32 -18.66
C SER A 70 -0.83 8.68 -18.69
N HIS A 71 -1.04 9.50 -17.67
CA HIS A 71 -0.28 10.73 -17.49
C HIS A 71 1.23 10.48 -17.44
N ALA A 72 1.65 9.38 -16.82
CA ALA A 72 3.07 9.00 -16.76
C ALA A 72 3.63 8.63 -18.14
N ALA A 73 2.89 7.86 -18.93
CA ALA A 73 3.28 7.51 -20.31
C ALA A 73 3.34 8.75 -21.20
N TRP A 74 2.38 9.67 -21.05
CA TRP A 74 2.41 10.96 -21.76
C TRP A 74 3.68 11.77 -21.45
N GLN A 75 4.06 11.88 -20.18
CA GLN A 75 5.30 12.59 -19.80
C GLN A 75 6.55 11.88 -20.30
N ARG A 76 6.63 10.55 -20.13
CA ARG A 76 7.83 9.77 -20.42
C ARG A 76 8.07 9.61 -21.93
N ARG A 77 7.01 9.28 -22.71
CA ARG A 77 7.13 8.94 -24.13
C ARG A 77 6.95 10.13 -25.07
N PHE A 78 6.20 11.13 -24.64
CA PHE A 78 5.85 12.29 -25.46
C PHE A 78 6.38 13.62 -24.89
N GLY A 79 7.20 13.56 -23.82
CA GLY A 79 7.75 14.78 -23.21
C GLY A 79 6.69 15.75 -22.67
N GLY A 80 5.45 15.29 -22.44
CA GLY A 80 4.38 16.14 -21.96
C GLY A 80 3.85 17.15 -22.98
N VAL A 81 4.10 16.95 -24.29
CA VAL A 81 3.64 17.89 -25.34
C VAL A 81 2.12 18.05 -25.31
N PRO A 82 1.59 19.29 -25.50
CA PRO A 82 0.16 19.55 -25.47
C PRO A 82 -0.64 18.76 -26.52
N ASP A 83 -0.08 18.61 -27.72
CA ASP A 83 -0.73 18.05 -28.91
C ASP A 83 -0.53 16.52 -29.03
N VAL A 84 -0.66 15.77 -27.94
CA VAL A 84 -0.55 14.31 -27.95
C VAL A 84 -1.82 13.63 -28.45
N VAL A 85 -2.98 14.27 -28.28
CA VAL A 85 -4.26 13.77 -28.78
C VAL A 85 -4.29 13.86 -30.30
N GLY A 86 -4.64 12.75 -30.95
CA GLY A 86 -4.58 12.60 -32.40
C GLY A 86 -3.27 12.03 -32.94
N LYS A 87 -2.21 11.94 -32.12
CA LYS A 87 -0.98 11.25 -32.52
C LYS A 87 -1.18 9.75 -32.65
N SER A 88 -0.42 9.16 -33.56
CA SER A 88 -0.39 7.71 -33.79
C SER A 88 0.71 7.06 -32.94
N ILE A 89 0.41 5.90 -32.40
CA ILE A 89 1.35 5.00 -31.73
C ILE A 89 1.24 3.61 -32.35
N ILE A 90 2.32 2.88 -32.38
CA ILE A 90 2.31 1.48 -32.85
C ILE A 90 2.16 0.57 -31.63
N VAL A 91 1.11 -0.25 -31.63
CA VAL A 91 0.80 -1.22 -30.57
C VAL A 91 0.78 -2.61 -31.20
N ASN A 92 1.69 -3.50 -30.79
CA ASN A 92 1.87 -4.83 -31.38
C ASN A 92 1.93 -4.82 -32.93
N GLY A 93 2.57 -3.80 -33.51
CA GLY A 93 2.72 -3.64 -34.96
C GLY A 93 1.53 -2.96 -35.66
N ALA A 94 0.45 -2.65 -34.98
CA ALA A 94 -0.71 -1.95 -35.52
C ALA A 94 -0.75 -0.48 -35.06
N SER A 95 -1.27 0.39 -35.92
CA SER A 95 -1.38 1.82 -35.64
C SER A 95 -2.62 2.14 -34.80
N TYR A 96 -2.45 2.81 -33.67
CA TYR A 96 -3.51 3.28 -32.78
C TYR A 96 -3.45 4.80 -32.63
N THR A 97 -4.60 5.44 -32.59
CA THR A 97 -4.70 6.88 -32.36
C THR A 97 -4.87 7.17 -30.88
N VAL A 98 -4.02 8.00 -30.31
CA VAL A 98 -4.18 8.50 -28.94
C VAL A 98 -5.37 9.45 -28.88
N ILE A 99 -6.43 9.08 -28.16
CA ILE A 99 -7.66 9.90 -28.03
C ILE A 99 -7.75 10.67 -26.72
N GLY A 100 -6.93 10.30 -25.74
CA GLY A 100 -6.95 10.98 -24.46
C GLY A 100 -5.82 10.60 -23.54
N VAL A 101 -5.66 11.39 -22.47
CA VAL A 101 -4.69 11.20 -21.39
C VAL A 101 -5.45 11.16 -20.07
N THR A 102 -5.17 10.18 -19.23
CA THR A 102 -5.80 10.10 -17.90
C THR A 102 -5.28 11.16 -16.93
N PRO A 103 -6.04 11.54 -15.91
CA PRO A 103 -5.56 12.37 -14.81
C PRO A 103 -4.33 11.78 -14.13
N ARG A 104 -3.47 12.64 -13.56
CA ARG A 104 -2.24 12.23 -12.87
C ARG A 104 -2.49 11.28 -11.70
N GLU A 105 -3.62 11.45 -11.04
CA GLU A 105 -4.04 10.67 -9.87
C GLU A 105 -4.57 9.29 -10.24
N PHE A 106 -5.00 9.10 -11.51
CA PHE A 106 -5.58 7.83 -11.94
C PHE A 106 -4.48 6.83 -12.35
N ARG A 107 -4.42 5.73 -11.66
CA ARG A 107 -3.42 4.66 -11.84
C ARG A 107 -4.02 3.32 -12.26
N GLY A 108 -5.28 3.33 -12.67
CA GLY A 108 -6.02 2.10 -12.99
C GLY A 108 -6.74 1.52 -11.77
N THR A 109 -7.12 0.25 -11.86
CA THR A 109 -7.96 -0.43 -10.87
C THR A 109 -7.18 -1.28 -9.86
N LEU A 110 -5.90 -1.53 -10.08
CA LEU A 110 -5.04 -2.25 -9.15
C LEU A 110 -3.95 -1.34 -8.55
N PRO A 111 -3.75 -1.39 -7.23
CA PRO A 111 -2.83 -0.48 -6.54
C PRO A 111 -1.35 -0.64 -6.91
N LEU A 112 -0.95 -1.84 -7.34
CA LEU A 112 0.46 -2.20 -7.57
C LEU A 112 0.88 -2.19 -9.03
N ILE A 113 -0.08 -2.13 -9.95
CA ILE A 113 0.17 -2.19 -11.40
C ILE A 113 -0.49 -0.99 -12.05
N THR A 114 0.30 -0.08 -12.58
CA THR A 114 -0.18 1.10 -13.31
C THR A 114 -0.08 0.83 -14.80
N PRO A 115 -1.21 0.72 -15.54
CA PRO A 115 -1.17 0.60 -16.98
C PRO A 115 -0.61 1.86 -17.62
N GLU A 116 0.17 1.70 -18.68
CA GLU A 116 0.61 2.84 -19.50
C GLU A 116 -0.45 3.28 -20.49
N LEU A 117 -1.26 2.30 -20.96
CA LEU A 117 -2.35 2.59 -21.90
C LEU A 117 -3.55 1.69 -21.66
N TRP A 118 -4.68 2.19 -22.11
CA TRP A 118 -5.94 1.48 -22.20
C TRP A 118 -6.35 1.39 -23.67
N VAL A 119 -6.83 0.24 -24.09
CA VAL A 119 -7.36 0.00 -25.44
C VAL A 119 -8.73 -0.65 -25.36
N PRO A 120 -9.62 -0.48 -26.35
CA PRO A 120 -10.91 -1.13 -26.36
C PRO A 120 -10.78 -2.67 -26.35
N LEU A 121 -11.64 -3.37 -25.62
CA LEU A 121 -11.65 -4.83 -25.56
C LEU A 121 -11.88 -5.47 -26.93
N MET A 122 -12.58 -4.79 -27.81
CA MET A 122 -12.85 -5.25 -29.20
C MET A 122 -11.59 -5.36 -30.07
N GLN A 123 -10.43 -4.87 -29.57
CA GLN A 123 -9.12 -5.03 -30.21
C GLN A 123 -8.39 -6.32 -29.80
N LEU A 124 -9.00 -7.16 -28.94
CA LEU A 124 -8.39 -8.35 -28.38
C LEU A 124 -7.88 -9.32 -29.46
N ALA A 125 -8.66 -9.52 -30.52
CA ALA A 125 -8.30 -10.41 -31.62
C ALA A 125 -7.00 -10.02 -32.34
N GLN A 126 -6.65 -8.72 -32.36
CA GLN A 126 -5.42 -8.22 -32.97
C GLN A 126 -4.25 -8.20 -32.00
N LEU A 127 -4.52 -7.96 -30.73
CA LEU A 127 -3.46 -7.66 -29.75
C LEU A 127 -2.96 -8.90 -29.00
N GLU A 128 -3.74 -9.99 -28.99
CA GLU A 128 -3.34 -11.26 -28.39
C GLU A 128 -3.35 -12.40 -29.40
N PRO A 129 -2.37 -13.34 -29.35
CA PRO A 129 -2.25 -14.42 -30.33
C PRO A 129 -3.49 -15.32 -30.48
N LEU A 130 -4.23 -15.55 -29.38
CA LEU A 130 -5.47 -16.33 -29.35
C LEU A 130 -6.68 -15.44 -29.05
N GLY A 131 -6.60 -14.13 -29.29
CA GLY A 131 -7.60 -13.17 -28.88
C GLY A 131 -8.96 -13.39 -29.51
N ALA A 132 -9.00 -13.78 -30.80
CA ALA A 132 -10.25 -14.07 -31.50
C ALA A 132 -10.94 -15.32 -30.94
N GLU A 133 -10.20 -16.33 -30.55
CA GLU A 133 -10.66 -17.58 -29.96
C GLU A 133 -11.14 -17.35 -28.52
N SER A 134 -10.35 -16.63 -27.74
CA SER A 134 -10.62 -16.20 -26.37
C SER A 134 -11.89 -15.34 -26.25
N MET A 135 -12.25 -14.55 -27.26
CA MET A 135 -13.52 -13.81 -27.28
C MET A 135 -14.75 -14.71 -27.48
N ARG A 136 -14.57 -15.88 -28.12
CA ARG A 136 -15.61 -16.81 -28.41
C ARG A 136 -15.76 -17.90 -27.35
N GLU A 137 -14.67 -18.28 -26.75
CA GLU A 137 -14.64 -19.27 -25.68
C GLU A 137 -14.94 -18.65 -24.33
N ARG A 138 -15.91 -19.22 -23.61
CA ARG A 138 -16.29 -18.77 -22.26
C ARG A 138 -15.37 -19.30 -21.17
N ASP A 139 -14.43 -20.16 -21.53
CA ASP A 139 -13.58 -20.90 -20.56
C ASP A 139 -12.35 -20.10 -20.08
N GLU A 140 -12.00 -18.99 -20.72
CA GLU A 140 -10.89 -18.16 -20.29
C GLU A 140 -11.29 -17.17 -19.19
N ASN A 141 -10.92 -17.49 -17.96
CA ASN A 141 -11.07 -16.64 -16.77
C ASN A 141 -10.07 -15.47 -16.72
N SER A 142 -9.67 -14.93 -17.87
CA SER A 142 -8.65 -13.88 -17.95
C SER A 142 -9.19 -12.46 -17.77
N SER A 143 -10.51 -12.29 -17.77
CA SER A 143 -11.17 -10.99 -17.67
C SER A 143 -11.77 -10.76 -16.27
N SER A 144 -11.64 -9.53 -15.79
CA SER A 144 -12.21 -9.08 -14.53
C SER A 144 -13.37 -8.12 -14.77
N LEU A 145 -14.31 -8.10 -13.83
CA LEU A 145 -15.46 -7.20 -13.86
C LEU A 145 -15.29 -6.11 -12.80
N ILE A 146 -15.65 -4.89 -13.16
CA ILE A 146 -15.86 -3.83 -12.20
C ILE A 146 -17.29 -3.30 -12.37
N ALA A 147 -17.96 -3.06 -11.25
CA ALA A 147 -19.35 -2.63 -11.27
C ALA A 147 -19.56 -1.48 -10.28
N ARG A 148 -20.43 -0.55 -10.66
CA ARG A 148 -20.89 0.51 -9.77
C ARG A 148 -22.27 0.13 -9.22
N LEU A 149 -22.41 0.13 -7.89
CA LEU A 149 -23.70 -0.11 -7.26
C LEU A 149 -24.71 0.99 -7.65
N ALA A 150 -25.96 0.59 -7.82
CA ALA A 150 -27.03 1.55 -8.01
C ALA A 150 -27.25 2.37 -6.71
N PRO A 151 -27.74 3.64 -6.82
CA PRO A 151 -28.01 4.47 -5.64
C PRO A 151 -28.89 3.74 -4.62
N GLY A 152 -28.51 3.76 -3.35
CA GLY A 152 -29.25 3.13 -2.25
C GLY A 152 -29.11 1.60 -2.16
N VAL A 153 -28.35 0.95 -3.02
CA VAL A 153 -28.11 -0.50 -2.94
C VAL A 153 -26.93 -0.79 -2.02
N THR A 154 -27.14 -1.66 -1.03
CA THR A 154 -26.09 -2.11 -0.12
C THR A 154 -25.25 -3.24 -0.76
N MET A 155 -24.02 -3.39 -0.30
CA MET A 155 -23.13 -4.48 -0.72
C MET A 155 -23.74 -5.87 -0.45
N GLU A 156 -24.49 -6.00 0.63
CA GLU A 156 -25.16 -7.27 0.99
C GLU A 156 -26.23 -7.65 -0.04
N ARG A 157 -27.05 -6.67 -0.43
CA ARG A 157 -28.05 -6.87 -1.49
C ARG A 157 -27.40 -7.20 -2.82
N ALA A 158 -26.29 -6.53 -3.14
CA ALA A 158 -25.52 -6.84 -4.35
C ALA A 158 -24.97 -8.27 -4.34
N ARG A 159 -24.39 -8.70 -3.21
CA ARG A 159 -23.89 -10.07 -3.04
C ARG A 159 -25.03 -11.12 -3.15
N ALA A 160 -26.20 -10.84 -2.59
CA ALA A 160 -27.36 -11.72 -2.72
C ALA A 160 -27.78 -11.88 -4.18
N ARG A 161 -27.84 -10.77 -4.96
CA ARG A 161 -28.18 -10.82 -6.39
C ARG A 161 -27.13 -11.56 -7.22
N VAL A 162 -25.83 -11.33 -6.93
CA VAL A 162 -24.75 -12.04 -7.64
C VAL A 162 -24.81 -13.55 -7.39
N ARG A 163 -25.09 -13.98 -6.15
CA ARG A 163 -25.29 -15.41 -5.83
C ARG A 163 -26.50 -16.01 -6.57
N ALA A 164 -27.60 -15.27 -6.64
CA ALA A 164 -28.77 -15.72 -7.41
C ALA A 164 -28.44 -15.84 -8.90
N LEU A 165 -27.75 -14.85 -9.47
CA LEU A 165 -27.29 -14.86 -10.85
C LEU A 165 -26.32 -16.04 -11.12
N GLU A 166 -25.42 -16.34 -10.18
CA GLU A 166 -24.54 -17.49 -10.27
C GLU A 166 -25.33 -18.81 -10.36
N GLY A 167 -26.41 -18.93 -9.57
CA GLY A 167 -27.34 -20.06 -9.64
C GLY A 167 -28.02 -20.19 -11.03
N GLU A 168 -28.51 -19.06 -11.58
CA GLU A 168 -29.08 -19.00 -12.92
C GLU A 168 -28.05 -19.44 -13.99
N LEU A 169 -26.82 -18.90 -13.90
CA LEU A 169 -25.75 -19.20 -14.85
C LEU A 169 -25.24 -20.65 -14.78
N ARG A 170 -25.28 -21.27 -13.59
CA ARG A 170 -24.96 -22.71 -13.45
C ARG A 170 -25.94 -23.62 -14.17
N VAL A 171 -27.21 -23.21 -14.23
CA VAL A 171 -28.23 -23.95 -15.00
C VAL A 171 -28.03 -23.73 -16.50
N ASP A 172 -27.79 -22.49 -16.92
CA ASP A 172 -27.61 -22.14 -18.33
C ASP A 172 -26.28 -22.69 -18.91
N PHE A 173 -25.24 -22.80 -18.10
CA PHE A 173 -23.85 -23.13 -18.49
C PHE A 173 -23.19 -24.10 -17.50
N PRO A 174 -23.65 -25.35 -17.36
CA PRO A 174 -23.19 -26.25 -16.30
C PRO A 174 -21.70 -26.63 -16.40
N GLY A 175 -21.13 -26.69 -17.61
CA GLY A 175 -19.71 -27.02 -17.82
C GLY A 175 -18.74 -25.98 -17.23
N PHE A 176 -19.08 -24.71 -17.33
CA PHE A 176 -18.23 -23.61 -16.92
C PHE A 176 -18.35 -23.28 -15.42
N TYR A 177 -19.59 -23.11 -14.94
CA TYR A 177 -19.85 -22.61 -13.57
C TYR A 177 -19.80 -23.69 -12.48
N GLN A 178 -19.52 -24.97 -12.81
CA GLN A 178 -19.26 -25.99 -11.79
C GLN A 178 -17.95 -25.78 -11.02
N ARG A 179 -16.96 -25.20 -11.67
CA ARG A 179 -15.62 -24.95 -11.11
C ARG A 179 -15.30 -23.49 -10.82
N SER A 180 -16.16 -22.57 -11.28
CA SER A 180 -15.97 -21.12 -11.17
C SER A 180 -17.09 -20.48 -10.37
N GLY A 181 -16.74 -19.52 -9.52
CA GLY A 181 -17.69 -18.74 -8.73
C GLY A 181 -17.48 -17.24 -8.93
N ILE A 182 -18.55 -16.46 -8.71
CA ILE A 182 -18.48 -14.99 -8.78
C ILE A 182 -18.38 -14.42 -7.37
N THR A 183 -17.24 -13.83 -7.04
CA THR A 183 -17.04 -13.15 -5.76
C THR A 183 -17.07 -11.64 -5.92
N LEU A 184 -17.98 -10.99 -5.18
CA LEU A 184 -18.09 -9.53 -5.15
C LEU A 184 -17.27 -8.96 -3.99
N VAL A 185 -16.25 -8.16 -4.32
CA VAL A 185 -15.34 -7.52 -3.37
C VAL A 185 -15.43 -6.00 -3.53
N PRO A 186 -15.48 -5.20 -2.46
CA PRO A 186 -15.37 -3.75 -2.56
C PRO A 186 -14.07 -3.34 -3.24
N GLN A 187 -14.10 -2.32 -4.10
CA GLN A 187 -12.92 -1.86 -4.85
C GLN A 187 -11.73 -1.50 -3.93
N LYS A 188 -11.99 -0.91 -2.78
CA LYS A 188 -10.95 -0.61 -1.77
C LYS A 188 -10.22 -1.86 -1.25
N ASP A 189 -10.87 -3.02 -1.31
CA ASP A 189 -10.37 -4.31 -0.83
C ASP A 189 -9.90 -5.22 -1.98
N ALA A 190 -10.10 -4.77 -3.24
CA ALA A 190 -9.82 -5.55 -4.46
C ALA A 190 -8.35 -5.50 -4.91
N GLY A 191 -7.48 -4.85 -4.13
CA GLY A 191 -6.07 -4.65 -4.47
C GLY A 191 -5.26 -5.92 -4.73
N ILE A 192 -5.75 -7.06 -4.26
CA ILE A 192 -5.16 -8.39 -4.51
C ILE A 192 -6.28 -9.40 -4.74
N HIS A 193 -6.06 -10.27 -5.72
CA HIS A 193 -7.02 -11.33 -6.04
C HIS A 193 -7.42 -12.11 -4.77
N PRO A 194 -8.72 -12.40 -4.54
CA PRO A 194 -9.22 -13.04 -3.32
C PRO A 194 -8.47 -14.32 -2.93
N MET A 195 -7.96 -15.07 -3.91
CA MET A 195 -7.16 -16.28 -3.69
C MET A 195 -5.85 -16.00 -2.92
N PHE A 196 -5.24 -14.84 -3.12
CA PHE A 196 -3.98 -14.47 -2.46
C PHE A 196 -4.18 -13.68 -1.16
N ARG A 197 -5.43 -13.34 -0.82
CA ARG A 197 -5.74 -12.52 0.35
C ARG A 197 -5.32 -13.19 1.67
N SER A 198 -5.54 -14.48 1.82
CA SER A 198 -5.13 -15.24 3.01
C SER A 198 -3.60 -15.30 3.14
N ALA A 199 -2.90 -15.54 2.03
CA ALA A 199 -1.44 -15.54 1.98
C ALA A 199 -0.88 -14.13 2.28
N GLN A 200 -1.50 -13.07 1.76
CA GLN A 200 -1.12 -11.68 2.03
C GLN A 200 -1.30 -11.33 3.51
N VAL A 201 -2.44 -11.67 4.11
CA VAL A 201 -2.69 -11.41 5.54
C VAL A 201 -1.67 -12.17 6.39
N GLY A 202 -1.37 -13.43 6.05
CA GLY A 202 -0.33 -14.21 6.71
C GLY A 202 1.05 -13.57 6.59
N LEU A 203 1.46 -13.20 5.39
CA LEU A 203 2.75 -12.53 5.14
C LEU A 203 2.85 -11.20 5.89
N THR A 204 1.81 -10.37 5.81
CA THR A 204 1.75 -9.09 6.54
C THR A 204 1.84 -9.31 8.05
N GLY A 205 1.17 -10.34 8.58
CA GLY A 205 1.26 -10.72 9.98
C GLY A 205 2.68 -11.12 10.41
N VAL A 206 3.36 -11.93 9.61
CA VAL A 206 4.76 -12.32 9.86
C VAL A 206 5.69 -11.10 9.83
N VAL A 207 5.58 -10.25 8.80
CA VAL A 207 6.40 -9.03 8.70
C VAL A 207 6.14 -8.11 9.90
N MET A 208 4.89 -7.94 10.31
CA MET A 208 4.54 -7.13 11.48
C MET A 208 5.11 -7.72 12.77
N ALA A 209 5.08 -9.04 12.94
CA ALA A 209 5.67 -9.72 14.09
C ALA A 209 7.18 -9.51 14.15
N VAL A 210 7.89 -9.62 13.02
CA VAL A 210 9.33 -9.34 12.93
C VAL A 210 9.63 -7.88 13.30
N VAL A 211 8.87 -6.93 12.77
CA VAL A 211 9.04 -5.48 13.08
C VAL A 211 8.82 -5.22 14.57
N LEU A 212 7.78 -5.81 15.17
CA LEU A 212 7.53 -5.70 16.61
C LEU A 212 8.65 -6.31 17.44
N MET A 213 9.19 -7.45 17.04
CA MET A 213 10.32 -8.09 17.72
C MET A 213 11.58 -7.23 17.65
N LEU A 214 11.90 -6.65 16.50
CA LEU A 214 13.01 -5.72 16.33
C LEU A 214 12.83 -4.46 17.19
N LEU A 215 11.62 -3.92 17.23
CA LEU A 215 11.30 -2.78 18.09
C LEU A 215 11.48 -3.13 19.56
N LEU A 216 11.05 -4.32 19.99
CA LEU A 216 11.21 -4.78 21.36
C LEU A 216 12.68 -4.93 21.74
N ILE A 217 13.50 -5.51 20.87
CA ILE A 217 14.96 -5.61 21.07
C ILE A 217 15.59 -4.21 21.18
N ALA A 218 15.23 -3.28 20.30
CA ALA A 218 15.71 -1.92 20.35
C ALA A 218 15.30 -1.22 21.68
N CYS A 219 14.06 -1.42 22.10
CA CYS A 219 13.54 -0.90 23.37
C CYS A 219 14.32 -1.45 24.57
N VAL A 220 14.59 -2.75 24.62
CA VAL A 220 15.38 -3.38 25.69
C VAL A 220 16.80 -2.81 25.72
N ASN A 221 17.46 -2.64 24.57
CA ASN A 221 18.78 -2.08 24.48
C ASN A 221 18.82 -0.64 24.98
N VAL A 222 17.87 0.20 24.59
CA VAL A 222 17.75 1.59 25.08
C VAL A 222 17.48 1.60 26.58
N ALA A 223 16.61 0.74 27.10
CA ALA A 223 16.35 0.62 28.54
C ALA A 223 17.63 0.28 29.33
N ASN A 224 18.40 -0.68 28.83
CA ASN A 224 19.67 -1.07 29.48
C ASN A 224 20.70 0.09 29.49
N LEU A 225 20.80 0.85 28.40
CA LEU A 225 21.65 2.04 28.33
C LEU A 225 21.22 3.14 29.33
N PHE A 226 19.91 3.38 29.45
CA PHE A 226 19.41 4.36 30.42
C PHE A 226 19.61 3.90 31.86
N LEU A 227 19.44 2.60 32.13
CA LEU A 227 19.72 2.02 33.47
C LEU A 227 21.20 2.17 33.83
N ALA A 228 22.12 1.87 32.93
CA ALA A 228 23.55 2.05 33.16
C ALA A 228 23.87 3.53 33.45
N ARG A 229 23.39 4.47 32.64
CA ARG A 229 23.56 5.90 32.88
C ARG A 229 22.93 6.38 34.20
N ALA A 230 21.81 5.85 34.61
CA ALA A 230 21.15 6.17 35.85
C ALA A 230 21.99 5.74 37.06
N GLN A 231 22.71 4.61 36.99
CA GLN A 231 23.63 4.16 38.04
C GLN A 231 24.82 5.13 38.21
N ASP A 232 25.40 5.63 37.12
CA ASP A 232 26.51 6.58 37.18
C ASP A 232 26.07 7.93 37.79
N ARG A 233 24.85 8.36 37.53
CA ARG A 233 24.30 9.63 38.07
C ARG A 233 23.65 9.49 39.44
N TRP A 234 23.59 8.30 40.03
CA TRP A 234 22.96 8.05 41.33
C TRP A 234 23.58 8.94 42.45
N ARG A 235 24.91 9.01 42.52
CA ARG A 235 25.63 9.85 43.52
C ARG A 235 25.29 11.32 43.36
N GLU A 236 25.26 11.84 42.16
CA GLU A 236 24.91 13.23 41.89
C GLU A 236 23.46 13.53 42.31
N MET A 237 22.52 12.63 42.00
CA MET A 237 21.12 12.75 42.41
C MET A 237 20.95 12.73 43.95
N ALA A 238 21.66 11.84 44.62
CA ALA A 238 21.65 11.75 46.09
C ALA A 238 22.15 13.05 46.74
N VAL A 239 23.25 13.64 46.22
CA VAL A 239 23.77 14.92 46.68
C VAL A 239 22.77 16.05 46.46
N ARG A 240 22.14 16.13 45.30
CA ARG A 240 21.10 17.15 45.00
C ARG A 240 19.88 17.04 45.92
N LEU A 241 19.44 15.80 46.22
CA LEU A 241 18.35 15.56 47.17
C LEU A 241 18.74 15.95 48.61
N SER A 242 20.00 15.72 49.03
CA SER A 242 20.45 16.09 50.36
C SER A 242 20.55 17.60 50.56
N ILE A 243 20.80 18.38 49.50
CA ILE A 243 20.82 19.85 49.47
C ILE A 243 19.39 20.44 49.36
N GLY A 244 18.33 19.58 49.33
CA GLY A 244 16.94 20.01 49.34
C GLY A 244 16.26 20.15 47.99
N ALA A 245 16.83 19.61 46.92
CA ALA A 245 16.15 19.59 45.63
C ALA A 245 14.84 18.78 45.67
N ARG A 246 13.76 19.34 45.11
CA ARG A 246 12.45 18.65 45.05
C ARG A 246 12.53 17.50 44.04
N ARG A 247 12.06 16.31 44.44
CA ARG A 247 12.03 15.11 43.58
C ARG A 247 11.35 15.33 42.21
N GLY A 248 10.24 16.09 42.18
CA GLY A 248 9.55 16.41 40.96
C GLY A 248 10.39 17.20 39.94
N VAL A 249 11.31 18.03 40.39
CA VAL A 249 12.22 18.77 39.52
C VAL A 249 13.22 17.83 38.85
N LEU A 250 13.77 16.87 39.59
CA LEU A 250 14.71 15.88 39.06
C LEU A 250 14.01 14.93 38.07
N VAL A 251 12.80 14.44 38.42
CA VAL A 251 11.99 13.61 37.51
C VAL A 251 11.72 14.37 36.22
N ARG A 252 11.25 15.64 36.31
CA ARG A 252 10.98 16.46 35.12
C ARG A 252 12.24 16.68 34.28
N GLN A 253 13.38 16.91 34.86
CA GLN A 253 14.65 17.06 34.16
C GLN A 253 15.01 15.79 33.37
N LEU A 254 14.94 14.61 34.01
CA LEU A 254 15.22 13.33 33.35
C LEU A 254 14.22 13.01 32.23
N MET A 255 12.95 13.32 32.46
CA MET A 255 11.92 13.15 31.46
C MET A 255 12.12 14.05 30.24
N THR A 256 12.48 15.33 30.45
CA THR A 256 12.75 16.23 29.32
C THR A 256 13.99 15.78 28.55
N GLU A 257 15.07 15.35 29.23
CA GLU A 257 16.26 14.80 28.58
C GLU A 257 15.91 13.57 27.72
N SER A 258 15.17 12.60 28.26
CA SER A 258 14.74 11.40 27.55
C SER A 258 13.85 11.73 26.35
N LEU A 259 12.93 12.67 26.49
CA LEU A 259 12.02 13.08 25.43
C LEU A 259 12.77 13.78 24.28
N VAL A 260 13.74 14.65 24.61
CA VAL A 260 14.58 15.31 23.60
C VAL A 260 15.39 14.28 22.80
N PHE A 261 15.99 13.29 23.47
CA PHE A 261 16.70 12.21 22.77
C PHE A 261 15.76 11.36 21.92
N ALA A 262 14.58 11.02 22.42
CA ALA A 262 13.58 10.25 21.66
C ALA A 262 13.12 11.01 20.41
N LEU A 263 12.83 12.31 20.53
CA LEU A 263 12.42 13.14 19.40
C LEU A 263 13.54 13.29 18.36
N ALA A 264 14.78 13.50 18.80
CA ALA A 264 15.94 13.56 17.90
C ALA A 264 16.15 12.24 17.15
N ALA A 265 16.07 11.10 17.85
CA ALA A 265 16.14 9.78 17.25
C ALA A 265 14.96 9.52 16.29
N GLY A 266 13.75 9.93 16.67
CA GLY A 266 12.56 9.83 15.83
C GLY A 266 12.69 10.65 14.54
N ALA A 267 13.22 11.87 14.62
CA ALA A 267 13.48 12.70 13.44
C ALA A 267 14.51 12.04 12.50
N CYS A 268 15.62 11.51 13.04
CA CYS A 268 16.58 10.74 12.26
C CYS A 268 15.92 9.50 11.61
N GLY A 269 15.07 8.80 12.35
CA GLY A 269 14.31 7.64 11.83
C GLY A 269 13.40 8.01 10.66
N ILE A 270 12.73 9.16 10.73
CA ILE A 270 11.89 9.66 9.61
C ILE A 270 12.74 9.98 8.37
N VAL A 271 13.92 10.60 8.56
CA VAL A 271 14.85 10.88 7.45
C VAL A 271 15.32 9.60 6.79
N VAL A 272 15.70 8.59 7.57
CA VAL A 272 16.10 7.27 7.06
C VAL A 272 14.94 6.60 6.33
N ALA A 273 13.74 6.63 6.89
CA ALA A 273 12.54 6.06 6.25
C ALA A 273 12.24 6.77 4.92
N TRP A 274 12.32 8.10 4.87
CA TRP A 274 12.14 8.87 3.64
C TRP A 274 13.20 8.50 2.59
N TRP A 275 14.45 8.39 2.99
CA TRP A 275 15.54 7.99 2.10
C TRP A 275 15.37 6.57 1.57
N THR A 276 15.00 5.61 2.43
CA THR A 276 14.73 4.22 2.05
C THR A 276 13.58 4.14 1.06
N VAL A 277 12.47 4.84 1.31
CA VAL A 277 11.31 4.91 0.42
C VAL A 277 11.70 5.54 -0.93
N SER A 278 12.49 6.60 -0.90
CA SER A 278 12.97 7.27 -2.13
C SER A 278 13.89 6.37 -2.95
N LEU A 279 14.73 5.57 -2.29
CA LEU A 279 15.60 4.60 -2.95
C LEU A 279 14.77 3.44 -3.52
N ALA A 280 13.83 2.90 -2.75
CA ALA A 280 12.95 1.82 -3.20
C ALA A 280 12.13 2.21 -4.44
N ASN A 281 11.67 3.47 -4.51
CA ASN A 281 10.95 3.99 -5.69
C ASN A 281 11.85 4.18 -6.94
N ARG A 282 13.19 4.15 -6.78
CA ARG A 282 14.14 4.24 -7.90
C ARG A 282 14.61 2.87 -8.39
N VAL A 283 14.41 1.82 -7.59
CA VAL A 283 14.80 0.46 -7.96
C VAL A 283 13.77 -0.08 -8.94
N THR A 284 14.10 -0.12 -10.20
CA THR A 284 13.37 -0.90 -11.21
C THR A 284 13.82 -2.34 -11.07
N LEU A 285 12.93 -3.21 -10.60
CA LEU A 285 13.21 -4.64 -10.59
C LEU A 285 13.38 -5.11 -12.05
N PRO A 286 14.42 -5.89 -12.36
CA PRO A 286 14.60 -6.49 -13.68
C PRO A 286 13.61 -7.65 -13.87
N MET A 287 12.36 -7.41 -13.60
CA MET A 287 11.24 -8.28 -13.89
C MET A 287 10.46 -7.62 -15.01
N ASP A 288 9.97 -8.43 -15.96
CA ASP A 288 9.09 -7.98 -17.06
C ASP A 288 7.76 -7.36 -16.60
N LEU A 289 7.65 -7.00 -15.35
CA LEU A 289 6.55 -6.28 -14.74
C LEU A 289 7.04 -4.87 -14.42
N ASP A 290 6.42 -3.85 -15.02
CA ASP A 290 6.54 -2.46 -14.57
C ASP A 290 5.93 -2.31 -13.17
N PHE A 291 6.61 -2.93 -12.20
CA PHE A 291 6.29 -2.79 -10.80
C PHE A 291 6.92 -1.48 -10.33
N SER A 292 6.17 -0.41 -10.39
CA SER A 292 6.57 0.87 -9.79
C SER A 292 5.74 1.08 -8.52
N PRO A 293 6.20 0.60 -7.38
CA PRO A 293 5.55 0.88 -6.12
C PRO A 293 5.70 2.37 -5.84
N ASP A 294 4.60 3.12 -5.88
CA ASP A 294 4.59 4.51 -5.39
C ASP A 294 4.45 4.47 -3.86
N LEU A 295 5.54 4.08 -3.22
CA LEU A 295 5.62 4.08 -1.77
C LEU A 295 5.66 5.53 -1.28
N ARG A 296 4.70 5.91 -0.43
CA ARG A 296 4.64 7.25 0.17
C ARG A 296 4.51 7.14 1.68
N LEU A 297 5.25 7.99 2.37
CA LEU A 297 5.05 8.18 3.80
C LEU A 297 3.71 8.90 3.98
N SER A 298 2.70 8.16 4.44
CA SER A 298 1.37 8.71 4.69
C SER A 298 1.30 9.36 6.08
N ALA A 299 0.44 10.38 6.23
CA ALA A 299 0.25 11.05 7.51
C ALA A 299 -0.11 10.09 8.67
N PRO A 300 -0.96 9.06 8.50
CA PRO A 300 -1.20 8.07 9.55
C PRO A 300 0.05 7.31 10.01
N VAL A 301 0.95 6.95 9.10
CA VAL A 301 2.22 6.27 9.43
C VAL A 301 3.14 7.19 10.21
N LEU A 302 3.24 8.47 9.82
CA LEU A 302 4.05 9.47 10.55
C LEU A 302 3.49 9.74 11.95
N LEU A 303 2.17 9.85 12.09
CA LEU A 303 1.52 10.02 13.40
C LEU A 303 1.72 8.79 14.29
N PHE A 304 1.63 7.59 13.75
CA PHE A 304 1.92 6.36 14.48
C PHE A 304 3.38 6.32 14.95
N ALA A 305 4.34 6.63 14.07
CA ALA A 305 5.75 6.68 14.39
C ALA A 305 6.05 7.71 15.50
N LEU A 306 5.44 8.90 15.40
CA LEU A 306 5.53 9.95 16.44
C LEU A 306 4.96 9.45 17.77
N GLY A 307 3.79 8.82 17.75
CA GLY A 307 3.16 8.25 18.96
C GLY A 307 4.04 7.20 19.63
N VAL A 308 4.62 6.27 18.86
CA VAL A 308 5.56 5.27 19.35
C VAL A 308 6.80 5.93 19.94
N THR A 309 7.36 6.94 19.26
CA THR A 309 8.55 7.69 19.72
C THR A 309 8.30 8.36 21.06
N ILE A 310 7.18 9.07 21.20
CA ILE A 310 6.80 9.75 22.46
C ILE A 310 6.56 8.72 23.57
N CYS A 311 5.81 7.66 23.28
CA CYS A 311 5.51 6.60 24.25
C CYS A 311 6.79 5.91 24.75
N THR A 312 7.70 5.60 23.85
CA THR A 312 9.01 5.01 24.15
C THR A 312 9.86 5.96 25.00
N GLY A 313 9.97 7.23 24.60
CA GLY A 313 10.70 8.26 25.37
C GLY A 313 10.15 8.43 26.78
N PHE A 314 8.82 8.39 26.93
CA PHE A 314 8.16 8.49 28.22
C PHE A 314 8.41 7.24 29.09
N LEU A 315 8.22 6.05 28.57
CA LEU A 315 8.42 4.79 29.29
C LEU A 315 9.87 4.63 29.78
N PHE A 316 10.83 4.91 28.90
CA PHE A 316 12.26 4.77 29.24
C PHE A 316 12.82 5.94 30.05
N GLY A 317 12.18 7.10 30.05
CA GLY A 317 12.50 8.20 30.94
C GLY A 317 11.92 8.03 32.36
N LEU A 318 10.67 7.56 32.45
CA LEU A 318 9.94 7.48 33.72
C LEU A 318 10.49 6.40 34.66
N VAL A 319 10.79 5.21 34.14
CA VAL A 319 11.24 4.07 34.99
C VAL A 319 12.56 4.39 35.72
N PRO A 320 13.64 4.85 35.06
CA PRO A 320 14.88 5.29 35.75
C PRO A 320 14.66 6.49 36.66
N ALA A 321 13.84 7.45 36.24
CA ALA A 321 13.54 8.64 37.03
C ALA A 321 12.88 8.31 38.37
N LEU A 322 11.91 7.37 38.37
CA LEU A 322 11.27 6.89 39.60
C LEU A 322 12.20 6.05 40.44
N GLN A 323 13.06 5.23 39.84
CA GLN A 323 14.05 4.44 40.58
C GLN A 323 15.12 5.32 41.24
N ALA A 324 15.63 6.31 40.49
CA ALA A 324 16.65 7.25 41.01
C ALA A 324 16.14 8.14 42.16
N THR A 325 14.82 8.33 42.25
CA THR A 325 14.22 9.16 43.32
C THR A 325 13.65 8.35 44.49
N ARG A 326 13.75 7.02 44.52
CA ARG A 326 13.36 6.18 45.68
C ARG A 326 14.40 6.39 46.80
N PRO A 327 13.98 6.64 48.05
CA PRO A 327 14.90 6.82 49.16
C PRO A 327 15.51 5.49 49.59
N ALA A 328 16.75 5.24 49.17
CA ALA A 328 17.59 4.25 49.85
C ALA A 328 18.32 4.96 51.00
N LEU A 329 17.61 5.25 52.08
CA LEU A 329 18.11 6.04 53.23
C LEU A 329 19.03 5.27 54.15
N ILE A 330 19.46 4.03 53.88
CA ILE A 330 20.20 3.25 54.87
C ILE A 330 21.56 2.66 54.45
N PRO A 331 21.95 2.39 53.20
CA PRO A 331 23.28 1.84 52.92
C PRO A 331 24.42 2.88 52.79
N SER A 332 24.10 4.16 52.56
CA SER A 332 25.13 5.17 52.25
C SER A 332 25.85 5.77 53.45
N LEU A 333 25.43 5.46 54.67
CA LEU A 333 26.11 5.93 55.91
C LEU A 333 26.99 4.85 56.56
N LYS A 334 26.92 3.60 56.14
CA LYS A 334 27.88 2.55 56.49
C LYS A 334 28.69 2.24 55.24
N GLY A 335 29.98 2.56 55.26
CA GLY A 335 30.93 2.34 54.16
C GLY A 335 31.15 0.87 53.76
N GLU A 336 30.12 0.04 53.78
CA GLU A 336 30.14 -1.34 53.32
C GLU A 336 29.65 -1.39 51.88
N ALA A 337 30.55 -1.82 51.00
CA ALA A 337 30.17 -2.21 49.65
C ALA A 337 29.02 -3.20 49.71
N PRO A 338 27.95 -3.05 48.94
CA PRO A 338 26.84 -3.97 48.97
C PRO A 338 27.26 -5.31 48.37
N ALA A 339 27.61 -6.25 49.27
CA ALA A 339 27.66 -7.66 48.89
C ALA A 339 26.24 -8.10 48.51
N GLY A 340 26.07 -8.49 47.25
CA GLY A 340 24.91 -9.27 46.80
C GLY A 340 23.56 -8.56 46.85
N GLY A 341 23.40 -7.45 46.14
CA GLY A 341 22.10 -6.80 45.99
C GLY A 341 21.11 -7.68 45.26
N SER A 342 19.97 -7.89 45.87
CA SER A 342 18.79 -8.51 45.25
C SER A 342 18.57 -7.92 43.87
N ARG A 343 18.99 -8.67 42.85
CA ARG A 343 18.66 -8.36 41.45
C ARG A 343 17.15 -8.27 41.35
N SER A 344 16.61 -7.09 41.06
CA SER A 344 15.18 -6.90 40.97
C SER A 344 14.65 -7.91 39.95
N ARG A 345 13.46 -8.47 40.20
CA ARG A 345 12.82 -9.46 39.28
C ARG A 345 12.76 -8.93 37.83
N LEU A 346 12.66 -7.63 37.67
CA LEU A 346 12.70 -6.95 36.38
C LEU A 346 14.05 -7.07 35.63
N SER A 347 15.21 -7.01 36.36
CA SER A 347 16.52 -7.16 35.71
C SER A 347 16.77 -8.62 35.30
N ARG A 348 16.20 -9.59 36.00
CA ARG A 348 16.29 -11.02 35.59
C ARG A 348 15.48 -11.33 34.35
N VAL A 349 14.31 -10.72 34.16
CA VAL A 349 13.49 -10.90 32.96
C VAL A 349 14.10 -10.22 31.74
N LEU A 350 14.78 -9.08 31.94
CA LEU A 350 15.41 -8.32 30.85
C LEU A 350 16.76 -8.87 30.37
N VAL A 351 17.44 -9.69 31.20
CA VAL A 351 18.76 -10.29 30.86
C VAL A 351 18.61 -11.68 30.21
N VAL A 352 17.43 -12.31 30.32
CA VAL A 352 17.14 -13.66 29.77
C VAL A 352 16.36 -13.59 28.43
N ALA A 353 15.93 -12.40 27.99
CA ALA A 353 15.36 -12.13 26.68
C ALA A 353 16.42 -11.51 25.77
#